data_4a0a6d6288be5fd697a73b940f6cbfea
#
_entry.id   4a0a6d6288be5fd697a73b940f6cbfea
#
_cell.length_a   1.000
_cell.length_b   1.000
_cell.length_c   1.000
_cell.angle_alpha   90.00
_cell.angle_beta   90.00
_cell.angle_gamma   90.00
#
_symmetry.space_group_name_H-M   'P 1'
#
loop_
_entity.id
_entity.type
_entity.pdbx_description
1 polymer ?
#
loop_
_entity_poly.entity_id
_entity_poly.type
_entity_poly.pdbx_seq_one_letter_code
_entity_poly.pdbx_strand_id
1 'polypeptide(L)'
;MGKILILTFSDAEESITNKILTAVEDEPTMEYISNPYNPSVLTFPNLEIRINEQTIYHNGIPAPLIHHEFFTLLYLAQHPSWVLSKEQIYEAVWKENPEHCGAAVANVIYSLKRKNGDGYIETVVGSGYRFQIA
;
A
#
# COMPACT_ATOMS: atom_id res chain seq x y z
N MET A 1 8.47 -25.11 23.03
CA MET A 1 7.61 -24.61 22.49
C MET A 1 7.82 -23.54 21.50
N GLY A 2 7.01 -23.26 20.67
CA GLY A 2 7.19 -22.63 19.42
C GLY A 2 7.65 -21.20 19.42
N LYS A 3 8.53 -20.90 18.51
CA LYS A 3 8.86 -19.53 18.15
C LYS A 3 8.29 -19.28 16.77
N ILE A 4 7.78 -18.10 16.56
CA ILE A 4 7.25 -17.72 15.25
C ILE A 4 8.28 -16.85 14.56
N LEU A 5 8.65 -17.24 13.34
CA LEU A 5 9.55 -16.47 12.51
C LEU A 5 8.78 -15.95 11.31
N ILE A 6 8.71 -14.63 11.19
CA ILE A 6 8.06 -13.98 10.06
C ILE A 6 9.11 -13.21 9.29
N LEU A 7 9.27 -13.54 8.01
CA LEU A 7 10.24 -12.92 7.14
C LEU A 7 9.52 -12.27 5.96
N THR A 8 9.86 -11.02 5.69
CA THR A 8 9.31 -10.28 4.56
C THR A 8 10.45 -9.82 3.67
N PHE A 9 10.36 -10.16 2.39
CA PHE A 9 11.38 -9.85 1.43
C PHE A 9 10.78 -9.14 0.22
N SER A 10 11.57 -8.29 -0.42
CA SER A 10 11.21 -7.70 -1.69
C SER A 10 11.35 -8.73 -2.82
N ASP A 11 10.78 -8.42 -3.97
CA ASP A 11 10.90 -9.31 -5.13
C ASP A 11 12.35 -9.58 -5.51
N ALA A 12 13.22 -8.62 -5.28
CA ALA A 12 14.65 -8.77 -5.58
C ALA A 12 15.34 -9.79 -4.68
N GLU A 13 14.70 -10.17 -3.58
CA GLU A 13 15.25 -11.10 -2.59
C GLU A 13 14.60 -12.49 -2.67
N GLU A 14 13.92 -12.78 -3.74
CA GLU A 14 13.21 -14.05 -3.90
C GLU A 14 14.11 -15.26 -3.75
N SER A 15 15.35 -15.18 -4.24
CA SER A 15 16.28 -16.30 -4.12
C SER A 15 16.63 -16.59 -2.66
N ILE A 16 16.71 -15.57 -1.82
CA ILE A 16 16.95 -15.74 -0.39
C ILE A 16 15.74 -16.41 0.27
N THR A 17 14.54 -15.96 -0.08
CA THR A 17 13.30 -16.57 0.41
C THR A 17 13.25 -18.05 0.07
N ASN A 18 13.56 -18.42 -1.17
CA ASN A 18 13.56 -19.81 -1.60
C ASN A 18 14.55 -20.65 -0.83
N LYS A 19 15.74 -20.12 -0.52
CA LYS A 19 16.74 -20.83 0.27
C LYS A 19 16.25 -21.09 1.69
N ILE A 20 15.57 -20.12 2.30
CA ILE A 20 15.02 -20.27 3.63
C ILE A 20 13.91 -21.31 3.64
N LEU A 21 13.01 -21.29 2.66
CA LEU A 21 11.92 -22.26 2.54
C LEU A 21 12.47 -23.67 2.37
N THR A 22 13.50 -23.84 1.55
CA THR A 22 14.13 -25.13 1.34
C THR A 22 14.76 -25.64 2.65
N ALA A 23 15.40 -24.76 3.43
CA ALA A 23 16.02 -25.13 4.68
C ALA A 23 15.01 -25.63 5.71
N VAL A 24 13.80 -25.05 5.76
CA VAL A 24 12.81 -25.42 6.77
C VAL A 24 11.91 -26.59 6.35
N GLU A 25 11.89 -26.94 5.08
CA GLU A 25 11.04 -28.05 4.58
C GLU A 25 11.36 -29.39 5.22
N ASP A 26 12.61 -29.58 5.61
CA ASP A 26 13.07 -30.84 6.20
C ASP A 26 12.77 -30.95 7.69
N GLU A 27 12.21 -29.93 8.30
CA GLU A 27 11.93 -29.93 9.73
C GLU A 27 10.51 -30.46 9.99
N PRO A 28 10.38 -31.69 10.50
CA PRO A 28 9.05 -32.30 10.65
C PRO A 28 8.19 -31.61 11.70
N THR A 29 8.79 -30.83 12.60
CA THR A 29 8.04 -30.11 13.62
C THR A 29 7.81 -28.65 13.25
N MET A 30 8.30 -28.25 12.09
CA MET A 30 8.14 -26.86 11.60
C MET A 30 6.82 -26.73 10.86
N GLU A 31 5.99 -25.84 11.35
CA GLU A 31 4.75 -25.52 10.68
C GLU A 31 4.99 -24.30 9.78
N TYR A 32 4.91 -24.51 8.48
CA TYR A 32 5.10 -23.44 7.49
C TYR A 32 3.75 -22.81 7.18
N ILE A 33 3.61 -21.55 7.57
CA ILE A 33 2.44 -20.78 7.23
C ILE A 33 2.83 -19.87 6.07
N SER A 34 2.33 -20.20 4.88
CA SER A 34 2.55 -19.40 3.70
C SER A 34 1.80 -18.10 3.86
N ASN A 35 2.49 -17.11 4.39
CA ASN A 35 1.99 -15.77 4.26
C ASN A 35 0.69 -15.43 5.00
N PRO A 36 0.74 -15.29 6.34
CA PRO A 36 -0.39 -14.69 7.05
C PRO A 36 -0.63 -13.25 6.58
N TYR A 37 0.26 -12.75 5.75
CA TYR A 37 0.29 -11.38 5.27
C TYR A 37 0.52 -11.42 3.77
N ASN A 38 -0.53 -11.27 2.99
CA ASN A 38 -0.43 -11.26 1.54
C ASN A 38 0.08 -9.90 1.06
N PRO A 39 1.34 -9.79 0.55
CA PRO A 39 1.89 -8.49 0.17
C PRO A 39 1.22 -7.85 -1.05
N SER A 40 0.39 -8.59 -1.77
CA SER A 40 -0.35 -8.05 -2.91
C SER A 40 -1.70 -7.46 -2.52
N VAL A 41 -2.07 -7.55 -1.25
CA VAL A 41 -3.33 -7.01 -0.74
C VAL A 41 -3.08 -6.28 0.57
N LEU A 42 -3.52 -5.03 0.65
CA LEU A 42 -3.52 -4.27 1.89
C LEU A 42 -4.96 -4.21 2.40
N THR A 43 -5.15 -4.62 3.65
CA THR A 43 -6.48 -4.67 4.25
C THR A 43 -6.59 -3.70 5.41
N PHE A 44 -7.60 -2.85 5.36
CA PHE A 44 -7.94 -1.89 6.42
C PHE A 44 -9.43 -2.02 6.71
N PRO A 45 -9.91 -1.49 7.83
CA PRO A 45 -11.35 -1.52 8.09
C PRO A 45 -12.13 -0.93 6.93
N ASN A 46 -13.01 -1.74 6.33
CA ASN A 46 -13.86 -1.36 5.20
C ASN A 46 -13.13 -0.98 3.92
N LEU A 47 -11.81 -1.20 3.84
CA LEU A 47 -11.05 -0.89 2.64
C LEU A 47 -10.04 -2.01 2.36
N GLU A 48 -10.05 -2.51 1.15
CA GLU A 48 -9.10 -3.49 0.67
C GLU A 48 -8.44 -2.97 -0.59
N ILE A 49 -7.12 -2.93 -0.61
CA ILE A 49 -6.36 -2.48 -1.78
C ILE A 49 -5.68 -3.68 -2.38
N ARG A 50 -6.09 -4.06 -3.59
CA ARG A 50 -5.52 -5.20 -4.31
C ARG A 50 -4.52 -4.71 -5.34
N ILE A 51 -3.25 -4.86 -5.01
CA ILE A 51 -2.16 -4.25 -5.78
C ILE A 51 -2.06 -4.84 -7.18
N ASN A 52 -2.08 -6.16 -7.28
CA ASN A 52 -1.93 -6.82 -8.58
C ASN A 52 -3.11 -6.57 -9.51
N GLU A 53 -4.28 -6.36 -8.95
CA GLU A 53 -5.49 -6.07 -9.74
C GLU A 53 -5.69 -4.58 -9.97
N GLN A 54 -4.91 -3.73 -9.27
CA GLN A 54 -5.05 -2.28 -9.31
C GLN A 54 -6.48 -1.84 -9.03
N THR A 55 -7.09 -2.48 -8.03
CA THR A 55 -8.50 -2.28 -7.69
C THR A 55 -8.62 -2.11 -6.18
N ILE A 56 -9.57 -1.33 -5.75
CA ILE A 56 -9.93 -1.24 -4.34
C ILE A 56 -11.35 -1.74 -4.13
N TYR A 57 -11.59 -2.23 -2.91
CA TYR A 57 -12.93 -2.60 -2.47
C TYR A 57 -13.25 -1.77 -1.23
N HIS A 58 -14.31 -1.00 -1.31
CA HIS A 58 -14.79 -0.20 -0.20
C HIS A 58 -16.11 -0.77 0.29
N ASN A 59 -16.15 -1.22 1.54
CA ASN A 59 -17.29 -1.94 2.10
C ASN A 59 -17.66 -3.17 1.25
N GLY A 60 -16.66 -3.86 0.71
CA GLY A 60 -16.87 -5.04 -0.12
C GLY A 60 -17.28 -4.74 -1.55
N ILE A 61 -17.41 -3.49 -1.93
CA ILE A 61 -17.84 -3.08 -3.27
C ILE A 61 -16.62 -2.56 -4.05
N PRO A 62 -16.35 -3.11 -5.25
CA PRO A 62 -15.23 -2.60 -6.04
C PRO A 62 -15.48 -1.17 -6.49
N ALA A 63 -14.47 -0.32 -6.35
CA ALA A 63 -14.51 1.07 -6.76
C ALA A 63 -13.45 1.29 -7.83
N PRO A 64 -13.84 1.72 -9.04
CA PRO A 64 -12.87 1.93 -10.11
C PRO A 64 -12.03 3.17 -9.85
N LEU A 65 -10.71 3.01 -9.97
CA LEU A 65 -9.77 4.11 -9.86
C LEU A 65 -8.92 4.18 -11.11
N ILE A 66 -8.59 5.38 -11.54
CA ILE A 66 -7.62 5.56 -12.62
C ILE A 66 -6.20 5.37 -12.05
N HIS A 67 -5.24 5.24 -12.94
CA HIS A 67 -3.86 4.91 -12.60
C HIS A 67 -3.29 5.79 -11.47
N HIS A 68 -3.32 7.10 -11.64
CA HIS A 68 -2.74 8.00 -10.63
C HIS A 68 -3.50 7.98 -9.31
N GLU A 69 -4.81 7.79 -9.35
CA GLU A 69 -5.62 7.64 -8.14
C GLU A 69 -5.21 6.40 -7.37
N PHE A 70 -5.11 5.27 -8.08
CA PHE A 70 -4.76 4.02 -7.43
C PHE A 70 -3.37 4.08 -6.79
N PHE A 71 -2.37 4.53 -7.55
CA PHE A 71 -1.00 4.54 -7.04
C PHE A 71 -0.76 5.61 -5.99
N THR A 72 -1.50 6.71 -6.02
CA THR A 72 -1.44 7.71 -4.95
C THR A 72 -2.00 7.12 -3.65
N LEU A 73 -3.15 6.47 -3.72
CA LEU A 73 -3.73 5.82 -2.54
C LEU A 73 -2.80 4.73 -2.01
N LEU A 74 -2.25 3.90 -2.89
CA LEU A 74 -1.32 2.84 -2.51
C LEU A 74 -0.10 3.41 -1.81
N TYR A 75 0.50 4.44 -2.36
CA TYR A 75 1.69 5.07 -1.78
C TYR A 75 1.42 5.59 -0.37
N LEU A 76 0.29 6.27 -0.19
CA LEU A 76 -0.10 6.76 1.12
C LEU A 76 -0.38 5.61 2.09
N ALA A 77 -1.09 4.59 1.63
CA ALA A 77 -1.47 3.45 2.47
C ALA A 77 -0.28 2.59 2.89
N GLN A 78 0.79 2.57 2.11
CA GLN A 78 2.01 1.87 2.45
C GLN A 78 2.80 2.58 3.56
N HIS A 79 2.48 3.83 3.84
CA HIS A 79 3.12 4.63 4.88
C HIS A 79 2.06 5.23 5.79
N PRO A 80 1.28 4.39 6.49
CA PRO A 80 0.16 4.90 7.30
C PRO A 80 0.66 5.86 8.37
N SER A 81 -0.07 6.93 8.56
CA SER A 81 0.22 8.01 9.51
C SER A 81 1.37 8.93 9.12
N TRP A 82 2.07 8.64 8.04
CA TRP A 82 3.12 9.54 7.56
C TRP A 82 2.51 10.71 6.80
N VAL A 83 3.03 11.90 7.06
CA VAL A 83 2.66 13.08 6.28
C VAL A 83 3.60 13.14 5.08
N LEU A 84 3.03 12.96 3.90
CA LEU A 84 3.79 12.97 2.64
C LEU A 84 3.45 14.24 1.88
N SER A 85 4.49 14.97 1.46
CA SER A 85 4.29 16.20 0.72
C SER A 85 3.77 15.92 -0.68
N LYS A 86 3.16 16.94 -1.30
CA LYS A 86 2.71 16.80 -2.69
C LYS A 86 3.87 16.49 -3.62
N GLU A 87 5.06 17.02 -3.33
CA GLU A 87 6.25 16.79 -4.12
C GLU A 87 6.70 15.33 -4.00
N GLN A 88 6.68 14.78 -2.80
CA GLN A 88 7.02 13.36 -2.58
C GLN A 88 6.04 12.45 -3.31
N ILE A 89 4.75 12.75 -3.21
CA ILE A 89 3.72 11.96 -3.88
C ILE A 89 3.87 12.04 -5.40
N TYR A 90 4.08 13.24 -5.91
CA TYR A 90 4.24 13.44 -7.35
C TYR A 90 5.44 12.67 -7.89
N GLU A 91 6.58 12.79 -7.23
CA GLU A 91 7.78 12.10 -7.66
C GLU A 91 7.60 10.58 -7.62
N ALA A 92 6.97 10.05 -6.58
CA ALA A 92 6.78 8.61 -6.43
C ALA A 92 5.78 8.04 -7.43
N VAL A 93 4.70 8.76 -7.73
CA VAL A 93 3.59 8.26 -8.55
C VAL A 93 3.72 8.64 -10.01
N TRP A 94 4.01 9.90 -10.29
CA TRP A 94 4.19 10.38 -11.67
C TRP A 94 5.59 10.11 -12.21
N LYS A 95 6.58 9.97 -11.31
CA LYS A 95 7.97 9.71 -11.66
C LYS A 95 8.55 10.82 -12.54
N GLU A 96 8.17 12.04 -12.23
CA GLU A 96 8.59 13.24 -12.93
C GLU A 96 9.14 14.25 -11.94
N ASN A 97 9.71 15.33 -12.46
CA ASN A 97 10.29 16.38 -11.63
C ASN A 97 9.19 17.01 -10.75
N PRO A 98 9.36 17.05 -9.42
CA PRO A 98 8.36 17.63 -8.52
C PRO A 98 8.00 19.08 -8.82
N GLU A 99 8.87 19.81 -9.49
CA GLU A 99 8.57 21.19 -9.89
C GLU A 99 7.36 21.30 -10.81
N HIS A 100 7.02 20.21 -11.51
CA HIS A 100 5.92 20.19 -12.45
C HIS A 100 4.60 19.72 -11.81
N CYS A 101 4.55 19.52 -10.49
CA CYS A 101 3.39 18.90 -9.90
C CYS A 101 2.13 19.78 -9.95
N GLY A 102 2.27 21.10 -9.83
CA GLY A 102 1.13 22.00 -9.89
C GLY A 102 -0.02 21.54 -9.01
N ALA A 103 -1.21 21.44 -9.58
CA ALA A 103 -2.42 20.98 -8.90
C ALA A 103 -2.70 19.49 -9.10
N ALA A 104 -1.79 18.74 -9.74
CA ALA A 104 -2.07 17.35 -10.12
C ALA A 104 -2.35 16.47 -8.89
N VAL A 105 -1.53 16.58 -7.85
CA VAL A 105 -1.73 15.79 -6.63
C VAL A 105 -3.03 16.18 -5.93
N ALA A 106 -3.29 17.47 -5.78
CA ALA A 106 -4.51 17.95 -5.13
C ALA A 106 -5.76 17.45 -5.85
N ASN A 107 -5.74 17.46 -7.19
CA ASN A 107 -6.85 16.96 -7.98
C ASN A 107 -7.10 15.48 -7.76
N VAL A 108 -6.03 14.69 -7.70
CA VAL A 108 -6.13 13.26 -7.45
C VAL A 108 -6.64 12.99 -6.04
N ILE A 109 -6.15 13.71 -5.05
CA ILE A 109 -6.62 13.56 -3.67
C ILE A 109 -8.11 13.90 -3.55
N TYR A 110 -8.55 14.97 -4.19
CA TYR A 110 -9.96 15.34 -4.21
C TYR A 110 -10.81 14.22 -4.80
N SER A 111 -10.37 13.67 -5.92
CA SER A 111 -11.09 12.58 -6.58
C SER A 111 -11.14 11.32 -5.69
N LEU A 112 -10.03 11.00 -5.03
CA LEU A 112 -9.97 9.86 -4.12
C LEU A 112 -10.94 10.01 -2.95
N LYS A 113 -10.99 11.19 -2.35
CA LYS A 113 -11.92 11.44 -1.24
C LYS A 113 -13.37 11.25 -1.66
N ARG A 114 -13.69 11.64 -2.88
CA ARG A 114 -15.04 11.45 -3.41
C ARG A 114 -15.37 9.98 -3.64
N LYS A 115 -14.39 9.18 -4.07
CA LYS A 115 -14.61 7.77 -4.43
C LYS A 115 -14.53 6.84 -3.23
N ASN A 116 -13.63 7.14 -2.29
CA ASN A 116 -13.37 6.28 -1.12
C ASN A 116 -14.04 6.76 0.15
N GLY A 117 -14.66 7.93 0.14
CA GLY A 117 -15.08 8.59 1.36
C GLY A 117 -13.92 9.35 2.01
N ASP A 118 -14.27 10.22 2.95
CA ASP A 118 -13.30 11.14 3.55
C ASP A 118 -12.47 10.51 4.67
N GLY A 119 -12.76 9.28 5.06
CA GLY A 119 -12.19 8.68 6.26
C GLY A 119 -10.75 8.19 6.15
N TYR A 120 -10.19 8.11 4.95
CA TYR A 120 -8.90 7.46 4.75
C TYR A 120 -7.76 8.42 4.44
N ILE A 121 -8.04 9.59 3.92
CA ILE A 121 -7.01 10.56 3.58
C ILE A 121 -7.27 11.87 4.29
N GLU A 122 -6.27 12.31 5.05
CA GLU A 122 -6.32 13.58 5.76
C GLU A 122 -5.41 14.58 5.07
N THR A 123 -5.91 15.79 4.85
CA THR A 123 -5.09 16.90 4.39
C THR A 123 -4.44 17.55 5.60
N VAL A 124 -3.11 17.58 5.62
CA VAL A 124 -2.36 18.26 6.67
C VAL A 124 -1.92 19.60 6.08
N VAL A 125 -2.65 20.64 6.43
CA VAL A 125 -2.47 21.97 5.84
C VAL A 125 -1.03 22.44 5.97
N GLY A 126 -0.45 22.86 4.85
CA GLY A 126 0.93 23.34 4.81
C GLY A 126 1.99 22.25 4.74
N SER A 127 1.62 20.99 4.88
CA SER A 127 2.59 19.89 4.93
C SER A 127 2.35 18.80 3.90
N GLY A 128 1.10 18.45 3.62
CA GLY A 128 0.81 17.42 2.65
C GLY A 128 -0.41 16.59 3.02
N TYR A 129 -0.29 15.28 2.84
CA TYR A 129 -1.40 14.36 3.01
C TYR A 129 -0.98 13.14 3.81
N ARG A 130 -1.92 12.53 4.50
CA ARG A 130 -1.65 11.39 5.35
C ARG A 130 -2.76 10.36 5.21
N PHE A 131 -2.37 9.08 5.12
CA PHE A 131 -3.34 8.00 5.19
C PHE A 131 -3.65 7.71 6.65
N GLN A 132 -4.92 7.65 6.99
CA GLN A 132 -5.38 7.30 8.32
C GLN A 132 -6.38 6.17 8.23
N ILE A 133 -6.39 5.33 9.26
CA ILE A 133 -7.34 4.23 9.35
C ILE A 133 -8.62 4.79 9.97
N ALA A 134 -9.70 4.72 9.20
CA ALA A 134 -10.98 5.26 9.63
C ALA A 134 -11.62 4.40 10.72
#